data_5fbf21b81122b6df14fbcd86c2b6b4e6
#
_entry.id   5fbf21b81122b6df14fbcd86c2b6b4e6
#
_cell.length_a   1.000
_cell.length_b   1.000
_cell.length_c   1.000
_cell.angle_alpha   90.00
_cell.angle_beta   90.00
_cell.angle_gamma   90.00
#
_symmetry.space_group_name_H-M   'P 1'
#
loop_
_entity.id
_entity.type
_entity.pdbx_description
1 polymer ?
#
loop_
_entity_poly.entity_id
_entity_poly.type
_entity_poly.pdbx_seq_one_letter_code
_entity_poly.pdbx_strand_id
1 'polypeptide(L)'
;SGYTIRIYSNSNSTERTTWLVNEAKEAGFTISIDDNSVISGDTAAIQAANEKKDGDILFGLNETRWGQVVDGVYENLSLVDWTPSWAEEVGEYKYDGQAYGLVIQNVLMLYRTDELGTNGEELHFAHWADVVDSGYTWYRQNKVGGTTNANINSAMLYPFTDPTSPAGGISVDGWKTLWKYCAEGKFGGDDWKYGFDPLNKGDVAVSSFYSSSLYGKLDAAAEGSEHPITDCWKLVDIDDGTYYIAEYIGILNKEGRTEEETEAVKAFAEWFGSAETQAAWAEEFDSFPCNQGAVELVYGSDVPEIYLIKNFALTTVEGTDMTYAAYVAAHSSEWTNIMTNLGFYWADANNAPAEPDWDNLDWATLTQKAE
;
A
#
# COMPACT_ATOMS: atom_id res chain seq x y z
N SER A 1 1.12 21.73 -26.01
CA SER A 1 -0.11 22.50 -25.81
C SER A 1 0.11 23.47 -24.66
N GLY A 2 -0.52 24.64 -24.69
CA GLY A 2 -0.43 25.62 -23.59
C GLY A 2 -1.31 25.27 -22.38
N TYR A 3 -1.85 24.05 -22.32
CA TYR A 3 -2.70 23.56 -21.24
C TYR A 3 -1.87 23.09 -20.04
N THR A 4 -2.21 23.57 -18.84
CA THR A 4 -1.59 23.12 -17.60
C THR A 4 -2.41 21.97 -17.02
N ILE A 5 -1.82 20.79 -16.94
CA ILE A 5 -2.44 19.57 -16.43
C ILE A 5 -2.40 19.60 -14.90
N ARG A 6 -3.57 19.58 -14.26
CA ARG A 6 -3.69 19.59 -12.80
C ARG A 6 -3.73 18.15 -12.25
N ILE A 7 -2.82 17.84 -11.35
CA ILE A 7 -2.61 16.50 -10.80
C ILE A 7 -2.88 16.49 -9.29
N TYR A 8 -3.65 15.50 -8.84
CA TYR A 8 -3.79 15.14 -7.44
C TYR A 8 -3.10 13.80 -7.18
N SER A 9 -2.27 13.73 -6.17
CA SER A 9 -1.49 12.53 -5.88
C SER A 9 -1.12 12.42 -4.40
N ASN A 10 -0.98 11.18 -3.92
CA ASN A 10 -0.30 10.88 -2.66
C ASN A 10 1.21 10.68 -2.86
N SER A 11 1.64 10.37 -4.08
CA SER A 11 3.06 10.21 -4.44
C SER A 11 3.69 11.56 -4.80
N ASN A 12 3.69 12.48 -3.85
CA ASN A 12 3.93 13.91 -4.04
C ASN A 12 4.94 14.51 -3.04
N SER A 13 5.94 13.72 -2.60
CA SER A 13 7.07 14.32 -1.87
C SER A 13 7.70 15.45 -2.69
N THR A 14 8.38 16.38 -2.04
CA THR A 14 9.02 17.51 -2.73
C THR A 14 9.98 17.01 -3.83
N GLU A 15 10.73 15.95 -3.57
CA GLU A 15 11.64 15.35 -4.54
C GLU A 15 10.89 14.77 -5.74
N ARG A 16 9.84 13.99 -5.50
CA ARG A 16 9.01 13.40 -6.57
C ARG A 16 8.30 14.46 -7.40
N THR A 17 7.72 15.44 -6.75
CA THR A 17 7.06 16.56 -7.44
C THR A 17 8.03 17.34 -8.30
N THR A 18 9.20 17.68 -7.77
CA THR A 18 10.24 18.40 -8.51
C THR A 18 10.72 17.63 -9.73
N TRP A 19 11.01 16.34 -9.54
CA TRP A 19 11.43 15.45 -10.63
C TRP A 19 10.36 15.41 -11.72
N LEU A 20 9.11 15.11 -11.36
CA LEU A 20 8.04 14.96 -12.32
C LEU A 20 7.75 16.26 -13.11
N VAL A 21 7.78 17.40 -12.43
CA VAL A 21 7.60 18.71 -13.10
C VAL A 21 8.70 18.97 -14.13
N ASN A 22 9.95 18.65 -13.79
CA ASN A 22 11.10 18.85 -14.68
C ASN A 22 11.06 17.89 -15.88
N GLU A 23 10.86 16.59 -15.65
CA GLU A 23 10.79 15.60 -16.72
C GLU A 23 9.59 15.83 -17.64
N ALA A 24 8.43 16.16 -17.08
CA ALA A 24 7.25 16.52 -17.87
C ALA A 24 7.51 17.73 -18.77
N LYS A 25 8.20 18.75 -18.24
CA LYS A 25 8.57 19.93 -19.03
C LYS A 25 9.51 19.60 -20.17
N GLU A 26 10.51 18.74 -19.95
CA GLU A 26 11.41 18.27 -21.00
C GLU A 26 10.65 17.46 -22.07
N ALA A 27 9.64 16.68 -21.66
CA ALA A 27 8.75 15.97 -22.56
C ALA A 27 7.69 16.85 -23.26
N GLY A 28 7.65 18.15 -22.94
CA GLY A 28 6.75 19.12 -23.58
C GLY A 28 5.40 19.31 -22.88
N PHE A 29 5.27 18.85 -21.62
CA PHE A 29 4.07 19.05 -20.83
C PHE A 29 4.26 20.12 -19.76
N THR A 30 3.17 20.81 -19.42
CA THR A 30 3.12 21.70 -18.25
C THR A 30 2.17 21.10 -17.23
N ILE A 31 2.66 20.82 -16.04
CA ILE A 31 1.86 20.20 -14.97
C ILE A 31 1.85 21.07 -13.71
N SER A 32 0.80 20.89 -12.90
CA SER A 32 0.66 21.46 -11.57
C SER A 32 0.29 20.34 -10.60
N ILE A 33 1.11 20.13 -9.59
CA ILE A 33 0.94 19.10 -8.55
C ILE A 33 1.32 19.71 -7.21
N ASP A 34 0.49 19.50 -6.17
CA ASP A 34 0.81 19.96 -4.82
C ASP A 34 1.74 18.94 -4.14
N ASP A 35 2.72 19.46 -3.40
CA ASP A 35 3.60 18.63 -2.59
C ASP A 35 2.97 18.24 -1.24
N ASN A 36 3.63 17.38 -0.48
CA ASN A 36 3.18 16.90 0.82
C ASN A 36 2.93 18.00 1.87
N SER A 37 3.44 19.20 1.67
CA SER A 37 3.17 20.32 2.58
C SER A 37 1.73 20.82 2.47
N VAL A 38 1.07 20.55 1.33
CA VAL A 38 -0.30 20.97 1.03
C VAL A 38 -1.27 19.77 1.09
N ILE A 39 -0.93 18.67 0.44
CA ILE A 39 -1.75 17.46 0.39
C ILE A 39 -0.90 16.28 0.84
N SER A 40 -1.28 15.64 1.93
CA SER A 40 -0.59 14.48 2.48
C SER A 40 -1.57 13.31 2.70
N GLY A 41 -1.27 12.17 2.05
CA GLY A 41 -2.02 10.93 2.18
C GLY A 41 -3.12 10.74 1.13
N ASP A 42 -3.47 9.48 0.89
CA ASP A 42 -4.46 9.05 -0.11
C ASP A 42 -5.80 9.74 0.08
N THR A 43 -6.29 9.75 1.31
CA THR A 43 -7.60 10.33 1.65
C THR A 43 -7.62 11.82 1.34
N ALA A 44 -6.56 12.55 1.69
CA ALA A 44 -6.47 13.99 1.41
C ALA A 44 -6.44 14.28 -0.10
N ALA A 45 -5.72 13.50 -0.88
CA ALA A 45 -5.65 13.64 -2.34
C ALA A 45 -7.01 13.44 -3.00
N ILE A 46 -7.73 12.37 -2.63
CA ILE A 46 -9.06 12.10 -3.18
C ILE A 46 -10.07 13.17 -2.75
N GLN A 47 -10.08 13.55 -1.49
CA GLN A 47 -11.00 14.58 -0.98
C GLN A 47 -10.78 15.92 -1.69
N ALA A 48 -9.51 16.35 -1.84
CA ALA A 48 -9.19 17.57 -2.53
C ALA A 48 -9.65 17.55 -4.00
N ALA A 49 -9.42 16.44 -4.72
CA ALA A 49 -9.88 16.27 -6.08
C ALA A 49 -11.42 16.31 -6.18
N ASN A 50 -12.12 15.63 -5.26
CA ASN A 50 -13.58 15.58 -5.21
C ASN A 50 -14.22 16.93 -4.88
N GLU A 51 -13.62 17.70 -3.97
CA GLU A 51 -14.13 19.02 -3.57
C GLU A 51 -13.87 20.10 -4.63
N LYS A 52 -12.64 20.15 -5.16
CA LYS A 52 -12.21 21.21 -6.07
C LYS A 52 -12.68 21.00 -7.51
N LYS A 53 -12.88 19.78 -7.95
CA LYS A 53 -13.37 19.41 -9.30
C LYS A 53 -12.55 19.96 -10.46
N ASP A 54 -11.29 20.34 -10.20
CA ASP A 54 -10.39 20.98 -11.15
C ASP A 54 -9.23 20.07 -11.61
N GLY A 55 -9.20 18.82 -11.12
CA GLY A 55 -8.17 17.85 -11.45
C GLY A 55 -8.33 17.24 -12.83
N ASP A 56 -7.20 16.98 -13.48
CA ASP A 56 -7.13 16.26 -14.74
C ASP A 56 -6.66 14.82 -14.53
N ILE A 57 -5.76 14.61 -13.58
CA ILE A 57 -5.18 13.31 -13.26
C ILE A 57 -5.22 13.06 -11.76
N LEU A 58 -5.47 11.81 -11.43
CA LEU A 58 -5.32 11.26 -10.10
C LEU A 58 -4.34 10.09 -10.18
N PHE A 59 -3.24 10.12 -9.41
CA PHE A 59 -2.30 9.01 -9.37
C PHE A 59 -1.66 8.80 -7.99
N GLY A 60 -1.00 7.65 -7.81
CA GLY A 60 -0.28 7.33 -6.59
C GLY A 60 -1.20 6.93 -5.44
N LEU A 61 -2.41 6.52 -5.74
CA LEU A 61 -3.35 5.93 -4.78
C LEU A 61 -3.33 4.42 -4.89
N ASN A 62 -3.50 3.74 -3.77
CA ASN A 62 -3.50 2.29 -3.72
C ASN A 62 -4.82 1.66 -4.22
N GLU A 63 -4.80 0.35 -4.39
CA GLU A 63 -5.92 -0.47 -4.87
C GLU A 63 -7.24 -0.18 -4.15
N THR A 64 -7.22 -0.11 -2.82
CA THR A 64 -8.42 0.13 -2.02
C THR A 64 -9.09 1.46 -2.36
N ARG A 65 -8.29 2.51 -2.53
CA ARG A 65 -8.79 3.86 -2.86
C ARG A 65 -9.28 3.94 -4.31
N TRP A 66 -8.57 3.31 -5.23
CA TRP A 66 -9.00 3.25 -6.62
C TRP A 66 -10.30 2.47 -6.80
N GLY A 67 -10.50 1.38 -6.06
CA GLY A 67 -11.78 0.68 -6.02
C GLY A 67 -12.93 1.62 -5.65
N GLN A 68 -12.73 2.47 -4.63
CA GLN A 68 -13.72 3.45 -4.22
C GLN A 68 -14.02 4.51 -5.30
N VAL A 69 -13.00 4.96 -6.05
CA VAL A 69 -13.18 5.90 -7.17
C VAL A 69 -13.96 5.23 -8.30
N VAL A 70 -13.58 4.03 -8.69
CA VAL A 70 -14.25 3.25 -9.76
C VAL A 70 -15.69 2.93 -9.40
N ASP A 71 -15.97 2.59 -8.14
CA ASP A 71 -17.30 2.26 -7.63
C ASP A 71 -18.20 3.50 -7.39
N GLY A 72 -17.66 4.71 -7.65
CA GLY A 72 -18.44 5.95 -7.58
C GLY A 72 -18.76 6.41 -6.15
N VAL A 73 -17.93 6.02 -5.17
CA VAL A 73 -18.05 6.47 -3.77
C VAL A 73 -17.89 8.00 -3.66
N TYR A 74 -17.11 8.58 -4.54
CA TYR A 74 -16.85 10.03 -4.60
C TYR A 74 -17.73 10.66 -5.69
N GLU A 75 -18.78 11.36 -5.30
CA GLU A 75 -19.87 11.84 -6.19
C GLU A 75 -19.40 12.79 -7.32
N ASN A 76 -18.28 13.49 -7.11
CA ASN A 76 -17.75 14.45 -8.08
C ASN A 76 -16.56 13.91 -8.87
N LEU A 77 -16.17 12.66 -8.67
CA LEU A 77 -15.12 12.01 -9.44
C LEU A 77 -15.72 11.00 -10.41
N SER A 78 -15.33 11.11 -11.67
CA SER A 78 -15.53 10.09 -12.67
C SER A 78 -14.33 10.04 -13.59
N LEU A 79 -14.10 8.89 -14.23
CA LEU A 79 -12.92 8.65 -15.03
C LEU A 79 -13.24 8.74 -16.52
N VAL A 80 -12.31 9.30 -17.28
CA VAL A 80 -12.32 9.27 -18.74
C VAL A 80 -12.06 7.84 -19.18
N ASP A 81 -12.82 7.35 -20.16
CA ASP A 81 -12.52 6.10 -20.84
C ASP A 81 -11.22 6.25 -21.64
N TRP A 82 -10.21 5.46 -21.26
CA TRP A 82 -8.86 5.55 -21.80
C TRP A 82 -8.14 4.22 -21.66
N THR A 83 -7.45 3.81 -22.71
CA THR A 83 -6.60 2.62 -22.73
C THR A 83 -5.23 3.00 -23.26
N PRO A 84 -4.18 3.04 -22.44
CA PRO A 84 -2.82 3.36 -22.88
C PRO A 84 -2.22 2.24 -23.72
N SER A 85 -1.21 2.59 -24.52
CA SER A 85 -0.50 1.59 -25.35
C SER A 85 0.21 0.52 -24.53
N TRP A 86 0.57 0.83 -23.30
CA TRP A 86 1.23 -0.05 -22.33
C TRP A 86 0.25 -0.78 -21.38
N ALA A 87 -1.06 -0.76 -21.65
CA ALA A 87 -2.08 -1.33 -20.76
C ALA A 87 -1.86 -2.83 -20.47
N GLU A 88 -1.36 -3.60 -21.44
CA GLU A 88 -1.09 -5.02 -21.24
C GLU A 88 0.19 -5.27 -20.44
N GLU A 89 1.13 -4.33 -20.43
CA GLU A 89 2.39 -4.43 -19.70
C GLU A 89 2.23 -4.37 -18.18
N VAL A 90 1.08 -3.90 -17.68
CA VAL A 90 0.80 -3.86 -16.23
C VAL A 90 0.02 -5.09 -15.75
N GLY A 91 -0.27 -6.03 -16.63
CA GLY A 91 -0.93 -7.30 -16.30
C GLY A 91 -2.29 -7.10 -15.63
N GLU A 92 -2.45 -7.66 -14.46
CA GLU A 92 -3.70 -7.62 -13.70
C GLU A 92 -3.89 -6.33 -12.88
N TYR A 93 -2.87 -5.46 -12.81
CA TYR A 93 -2.93 -4.18 -12.08
C TYR A 93 -3.59 -3.10 -12.92
N LYS A 94 -4.88 -3.29 -13.24
CA LYS A 94 -5.67 -2.35 -14.03
C LYS A 94 -7.16 -2.45 -13.72
N TYR A 95 -7.83 -1.34 -13.93
CA TYR A 95 -9.27 -1.25 -14.12
C TYR A 95 -9.48 -0.89 -15.59
N ASP A 96 -9.81 -1.88 -16.40
CA ASP A 96 -9.86 -1.75 -17.87
C ASP A 96 -10.66 -0.52 -18.32
N GLY A 97 -10.04 0.29 -19.18
CA GLY A 97 -10.61 1.52 -19.69
C GLY A 97 -10.60 2.70 -18.69
N GLN A 98 -10.10 2.53 -17.46
CA GLN A 98 -10.24 3.54 -16.41
C GLN A 98 -8.94 3.91 -15.71
N ALA A 99 -8.22 2.93 -15.15
CA ALA A 99 -7.01 3.18 -14.38
C ALA A 99 -6.00 2.05 -14.53
N TYR A 100 -4.71 2.39 -14.43
CA TYR A 100 -3.61 1.46 -14.69
C TYR A 100 -2.50 1.63 -13.66
N GLY A 101 -1.91 0.50 -13.24
CA GLY A 101 -0.84 0.46 -12.25
C GLY A 101 0.45 1.11 -12.73
N LEU A 102 1.05 1.91 -11.88
CA LEU A 102 2.37 2.52 -12.10
C LEU A 102 3.44 1.87 -11.24
N VAL A 103 3.21 1.81 -9.95
CA VAL A 103 4.18 1.36 -8.95
C VAL A 103 3.57 0.24 -8.14
N ILE A 104 4.36 -0.77 -7.89
CA ILE A 104 4.02 -1.90 -7.05
C ILE A 104 4.26 -1.53 -5.58
N GLN A 105 3.27 -1.84 -4.74
CA GLN A 105 3.37 -1.79 -3.30
C GLN A 105 2.90 -3.11 -2.72
N ASN A 106 3.82 -3.90 -2.20
CA ASN A 106 3.48 -5.07 -1.42
C ASN A 106 3.99 -4.94 0.01
N VAL A 107 3.35 -5.59 0.92
CA VAL A 107 3.86 -5.77 2.28
C VAL A 107 4.78 -6.98 2.28
N LEU A 108 5.89 -6.86 2.97
CA LEU A 108 6.90 -7.88 3.12
C LEU A 108 7.16 -8.13 4.60
N MET A 109 7.44 -9.37 4.96
CA MET A 109 7.88 -9.74 6.29
C MET A 109 9.33 -10.18 6.21
N LEU A 110 10.20 -9.46 6.92
CA LEU A 110 11.63 -9.73 6.99
C LEU A 110 11.99 -10.32 8.36
N TYR A 111 12.99 -11.16 8.38
CA TYR A 111 13.56 -11.66 9.62
C TYR A 111 15.09 -11.57 9.62
N ARG A 112 15.66 -11.44 10.80
CA ARG A 112 17.07 -11.41 11.03
C ARG A 112 17.60 -12.83 11.21
N THR A 113 18.66 -13.19 10.49
CA THR A 113 19.17 -14.58 10.42
C THR A 113 20.29 -14.89 11.41
N ASP A 114 20.89 -13.86 12.02
CA ASP A 114 21.98 -14.02 12.99
C ASP A 114 21.49 -14.32 14.42
N GLU A 115 22.43 -14.33 15.37
CA GLU A 115 22.15 -14.60 16.78
C GLU A 115 21.24 -13.56 17.47
N LEU A 116 21.11 -12.37 16.89
CA LEU A 116 20.20 -11.33 17.36
C LEU A 116 18.76 -11.53 16.87
N GLY A 117 18.55 -12.48 15.98
CA GLY A 117 17.25 -12.82 15.41
C GLY A 117 16.88 -14.29 15.57
N THR A 118 16.95 -15.04 14.48
CA THR A 118 16.53 -16.46 14.45
C THR A 118 17.69 -17.44 14.67
N ASN A 119 18.90 -16.96 14.85
CA ASN A 119 20.10 -17.79 15.01
C ASN A 119 20.29 -18.80 13.86
N GLY A 120 20.00 -18.39 12.63
CA GLY A 120 20.13 -19.21 11.43
C GLY A 120 18.93 -20.10 11.12
N GLU A 121 17.89 -20.09 11.94
CA GLU A 121 16.64 -20.78 11.64
C GLU A 121 15.95 -20.11 10.47
N GLU A 122 15.49 -20.89 9.50
CA GLU A 122 14.69 -20.39 8.38
C GLU A 122 13.22 -20.30 8.81
N LEU A 123 12.62 -19.09 8.67
CA LEU A 123 11.22 -18.88 9.00
C LEU A 123 10.33 -19.21 7.81
N HIS A 124 9.37 -20.07 8.07
CA HIS A 124 8.30 -20.42 7.17
C HIS A 124 6.96 -20.36 7.91
N PHE A 125 5.99 -19.66 7.34
CA PHE A 125 4.63 -19.56 7.86
C PHE A 125 3.62 -19.99 6.80
N ALA A 126 2.52 -20.59 7.21
CA ALA A 126 1.38 -20.81 6.31
C ALA A 126 0.68 -19.46 6.01
N HIS A 127 0.54 -18.64 7.05
CA HIS A 127 -0.18 -17.37 7.02
C HIS A 127 0.64 -16.23 7.65
N TRP A 128 0.38 -15.00 7.25
CA TRP A 128 0.97 -13.82 7.89
C TRP A 128 0.73 -13.79 9.40
N ALA A 129 -0.46 -14.21 9.81
CA ALA A 129 -0.87 -14.24 11.21
C ALA A 129 -0.02 -15.18 12.09
N ASP A 130 0.67 -16.16 11.52
CA ASP A 130 1.44 -17.17 12.27
C ASP A 130 2.63 -16.57 13.02
N VAL A 131 3.06 -15.36 12.66
CA VAL A 131 4.09 -14.63 13.42
C VAL A 131 3.71 -14.48 14.89
N VAL A 132 2.43 -14.38 15.20
CA VAL A 132 1.90 -14.18 16.55
C VAL A 132 2.21 -15.37 17.48
N ASP A 133 2.24 -16.58 16.93
CA ASP A 133 2.53 -17.80 17.66
C ASP A 133 3.93 -18.38 17.37
N SER A 134 4.77 -17.63 16.66
CA SER A 134 6.10 -18.07 16.21
C SER A 134 7.12 -18.23 17.34
N GLY A 135 6.89 -17.60 18.49
CA GLY A 135 7.85 -17.51 19.57
C GLY A 135 8.94 -16.45 19.37
N TYR A 136 9.01 -15.83 18.22
CA TYR A 136 9.91 -14.71 17.93
C TYR A 136 9.30 -13.38 18.30
N THR A 137 10.15 -12.40 18.59
CA THR A 137 9.72 -11.01 18.77
C THR A 137 9.48 -10.34 17.43
N TRP A 138 8.43 -9.57 17.33
CA TRP A 138 8.12 -8.81 16.11
C TRP A 138 7.85 -7.33 16.40
N TYR A 139 8.12 -6.50 15.39
CA TYR A 139 7.70 -5.12 15.38
C TYR A 139 6.30 -5.01 14.78
N ARG A 140 5.46 -4.23 15.42
CA ARG A 140 4.14 -3.89 14.91
C ARG A 140 4.03 -2.40 14.67
N GLN A 141 3.27 -2.00 13.69
CA GLN A 141 2.88 -0.61 13.49
C GLN A 141 1.55 -0.34 14.18
N ASN A 142 1.45 0.83 14.81
CA ASN A 142 0.30 1.15 15.66
C ASN A 142 -0.68 2.15 15.05
N LYS A 143 -0.30 2.84 13.98
CA LYS A 143 -1.13 3.90 13.45
C LYS A 143 -2.27 3.37 12.60
N VAL A 144 -3.48 3.67 13.02
CA VAL A 144 -4.66 3.42 12.22
C VAL A 144 -4.88 4.54 11.22
N GLY A 145 -5.31 4.14 10.04
CA GLY A 145 -5.55 5.06 8.93
C GLY A 145 -4.31 5.38 8.11
N GLY A 146 -3.12 4.93 8.51
CA GLY A 146 -1.95 4.90 7.63
C GLY A 146 -2.05 3.76 6.63
N THR A 147 -1.71 4.02 5.37
CA THR A 147 -1.80 3.02 4.29
C THR A 147 -1.02 1.75 4.62
N THR A 148 0.14 1.88 5.24
CA THR A 148 0.99 0.75 5.64
C THR A 148 0.30 -0.19 6.62
N ASN A 149 -0.28 0.35 7.69
CA ASN A 149 -0.98 -0.46 8.68
C ASN A 149 -2.20 -1.16 8.09
N ALA A 150 -2.97 -0.45 7.28
CA ALA A 150 -4.14 -1.03 6.63
C ALA A 150 -3.77 -2.27 5.80
N ASN A 151 -2.66 -2.22 5.07
CA ASN A 151 -2.23 -3.33 4.23
C ASN A 151 -1.62 -4.49 5.03
N ILE A 152 -0.85 -4.21 6.08
CA ILE A 152 -0.36 -5.24 6.99
C ILE A 152 -1.53 -5.91 7.72
N ASN A 153 -2.50 -5.13 8.20
CA ASN A 153 -3.72 -5.65 8.81
C ASN A 153 -4.50 -6.52 7.83
N SER A 154 -4.60 -6.11 6.57
CA SER A 154 -5.24 -6.91 5.52
C SER A 154 -4.51 -8.23 5.29
N ALA A 155 -3.17 -8.23 5.30
CA ALA A 155 -2.39 -9.45 5.19
C ALA A 155 -2.61 -10.39 6.38
N MET A 156 -2.68 -9.84 7.60
CA MET A 156 -2.94 -10.60 8.83
C MET A 156 -4.35 -11.21 8.85
N LEU A 157 -5.35 -10.50 8.32
CA LEU A 157 -6.75 -10.91 8.34
C LEU A 157 -7.14 -11.87 7.19
N TYR A 158 -6.29 -12.00 6.18
CA TYR A 158 -6.59 -12.81 4.99
C TYR A 158 -7.10 -14.23 5.29
N PRO A 159 -6.44 -15.04 6.15
CA PRO A 159 -6.88 -16.42 6.43
C PRO A 159 -8.18 -16.50 7.25
N PHE A 160 -8.67 -15.37 7.74
CA PHE A 160 -9.86 -15.29 8.59
C PHE A 160 -11.08 -14.71 7.88
N THR A 161 -11.05 -14.62 6.55
CA THR A 161 -12.19 -14.17 5.76
C THR A 161 -13.39 -15.10 5.98
N ASP A 162 -14.54 -14.51 6.32
CA ASP A 162 -15.81 -15.18 6.49
C ASP A 162 -16.94 -14.25 6.04
N PRO A 163 -17.40 -14.36 4.78
CA PRO A 163 -18.45 -13.48 4.24
C PRO A 163 -19.76 -13.51 5.03
N THR A 164 -19.96 -14.52 5.89
CA THR A 164 -21.15 -14.64 6.72
C THR A 164 -21.00 -14.02 8.10
N SER A 165 -19.79 -13.62 8.46
CA SER A 165 -19.50 -13.06 9.78
C SER A 165 -20.07 -11.63 9.92
N PRO A 166 -20.79 -11.34 11.03
CA PRO A 166 -21.24 -9.98 11.32
C PRO A 166 -20.11 -9.04 11.73
N ALA A 167 -18.91 -9.57 11.91
CA ALA A 167 -17.70 -8.83 12.32
C ALA A 167 -16.95 -8.30 11.10
N GLY A 168 -17.63 -7.60 10.18
CA GLY A 168 -17.01 -7.03 9.00
C GLY A 168 -16.48 -8.07 8.02
N GLY A 169 -17.12 -9.23 7.90
CA GLY A 169 -16.67 -10.29 6.99
C GLY A 169 -15.38 -11.00 7.42
N ILE A 170 -15.00 -10.88 8.68
CA ILE A 170 -13.84 -11.56 9.30
C ILE A 170 -14.34 -12.38 10.49
N SER A 171 -13.80 -13.58 10.67
CA SER A 171 -14.10 -14.38 11.84
C SER A 171 -13.62 -13.70 13.13
N VAL A 172 -14.24 -14.01 14.26
CA VAL A 172 -13.83 -13.46 15.57
C VAL A 172 -12.38 -13.81 15.89
N ASP A 173 -11.92 -14.99 15.50
CA ASP A 173 -10.51 -15.41 15.70
C ASP A 173 -9.52 -14.52 14.91
N GLY A 174 -9.93 -13.98 13.78
CA GLY A 174 -9.12 -13.01 13.04
C GLY A 174 -8.88 -11.74 13.84
N TRP A 175 -9.93 -11.19 14.43
CA TRP A 175 -9.82 -10.00 15.30
C TRP A 175 -9.04 -10.27 16.57
N LYS A 176 -9.20 -11.44 17.20
CA LYS A 176 -8.37 -11.86 18.34
C LYS A 176 -6.90 -11.92 17.97
N THR A 177 -6.57 -12.50 16.82
CA THR A 177 -5.20 -12.63 16.35
C THR A 177 -4.59 -11.27 16.04
N LEU A 178 -5.33 -10.38 15.37
CA LEU A 178 -4.87 -9.01 15.11
C LEU A 178 -4.67 -8.22 16.42
N TRP A 179 -5.55 -8.40 17.40
CA TRP A 179 -5.38 -7.82 18.73
C TRP A 179 -4.07 -8.28 19.38
N LYS A 180 -3.82 -9.61 19.39
CA LYS A 180 -2.59 -10.17 19.92
C LYS A 180 -1.35 -9.66 19.20
N TYR A 181 -1.42 -9.55 17.86
CA TYR A 181 -0.36 -8.93 17.06
C TYR A 181 -0.04 -7.50 17.56
N CYS A 182 -1.05 -6.70 17.82
CA CYS A 182 -0.89 -5.36 18.35
C CYS A 182 -0.42 -5.34 19.81
N ALA A 183 -0.96 -6.22 20.66
CA ALA A 183 -0.70 -6.22 22.10
C ALA A 183 0.70 -6.73 22.47
N GLU A 184 1.18 -7.74 21.77
CA GLU A 184 2.44 -8.42 22.10
C GLU A 184 3.62 -7.93 21.23
N GLY A 185 3.35 -7.29 20.09
CA GLY A 185 4.39 -6.74 19.23
C GLY A 185 5.08 -5.52 19.85
N LYS A 186 6.37 -5.39 19.61
CA LYS A 186 7.09 -4.18 19.97
C LYS A 186 6.68 -3.01 19.09
N PHE A 187 6.60 -1.84 19.66
CA PHE A 187 6.21 -0.61 18.99
C PHE A 187 7.19 0.52 19.33
N GLY A 188 7.64 1.26 18.34
CA GLY A 188 8.62 2.33 18.52
C GLY A 188 8.26 3.67 17.86
N GLY A 189 7.10 3.79 17.23
CA GLY A 189 6.66 5.03 16.58
C GLY A 189 5.56 4.84 15.55
N ASP A 190 5.12 5.95 14.97
CA ASP A 190 4.00 6.03 14.03
C ASP A 190 4.41 5.86 12.56
N ASP A 191 5.71 5.89 12.29
CA ASP A 191 6.25 5.88 10.94
C ASP A 191 6.68 4.46 10.55
N TRP A 192 6.30 4.02 9.37
CA TRP A 192 6.68 2.74 8.78
C TRP A 192 8.20 2.48 8.78
N LYS A 193 9.04 3.53 8.73
CA LYS A 193 10.51 3.43 8.79
C LYS A 193 11.02 2.92 10.13
N TYR A 194 10.28 3.10 11.21
CA TYR A 194 10.70 2.71 12.55
C TYR A 194 10.81 1.19 12.75
N GLY A 195 10.18 0.40 11.88
CA GLY A 195 10.34 -1.05 11.89
C GLY A 195 11.74 -1.52 11.51
N PHE A 196 12.50 -0.71 10.75
CA PHE A 196 13.88 -1.04 10.39
C PHE A 196 14.85 -0.91 11.56
N ASP A 197 14.73 0.13 12.36
CA ASP A 197 15.63 0.37 13.49
C ASP A 197 15.62 -0.77 14.52
N PRO A 198 14.46 -1.24 15.00
CA PRO A 198 14.41 -2.39 15.91
C PRO A 198 14.95 -3.67 15.30
N LEU A 199 14.68 -3.93 14.02
CA LEU A 199 15.20 -5.09 13.32
C LEU A 199 16.72 -5.00 13.14
N ASN A 200 17.22 -3.83 12.75
CA ASN A 200 18.65 -3.58 12.57
C ASN A 200 19.46 -3.68 13.87
N LYS A 201 18.88 -3.27 15.00
CA LYS A 201 19.48 -3.38 16.33
C LYS A 201 19.35 -4.76 16.96
N GLY A 202 18.55 -5.65 16.38
CA GLY A 202 18.23 -6.95 16.97
C GLY A 202 17.25 -6.88 18.16
N ASP A 203 16.51 -5.77 18.31
CA ASP A 203 15.46 -5.64 19.32
C ASP A 203 14.23 -6.49 19.00
N VAL A 204 14.04 -6.81 17.72
CA VAL A 204 13.06 -7.74 17.21
C VAL A 204 13.70 -8.69 16.21
N ALA A 205 13.17 -9.91 16.12
CA ALA A 205 13.62 -10.91 15.15
C ALA A 205 12.91 -10.76 13.80
N VAL A 206 11.68 -10.24 13.80
CA VAL A 206 10.81 -10.14 12.63
C VAL A 206 10.20 -8.74 12.53
N SER A 207 10.06 -8.23 11.30
CA SER A 207 9.38 -6.97 11.07
C SER A 207 8.69 -6.96 9.71
N SER A 208 7.61 -6.20 9.60
CA SER A 208 6.84 -6.07 8.37
C SER A 208 6.97 -4.67 7.78
N PHE A 209 7.13 -4.59 6.46
CA PHE A 209 7.40 -3.36 5.72
C PHE A 209 6.65 -3.29 4.40
N TYR A 210 6.63 -2.09 3.82
CA TYR A 210 6.37 -1.88 2.41
C TYR A 210 7.61 -2.13 1.56
N SER A 211 7.42 -2.67 0.36
CA SER A 211 8.48 -2.89 -0.60
C SER A 211 9.05 -1.60 -1.19
N SER A 212 8.25 -0.53 -1.26
CA SER A 212 8.71 0.73 -1.83
C SER A 212 9.93 1.28 -1.09
N SER A 213 10.99 1.54 -1.83
CA SER A 213 12.28 2.00 -1.29
C SER A 213 12.93 1.06 -0.25
N LEU A 214 12.64 -0.24 -0.30
CA LEU A 214 13.14 -1.22 0.67
C LEU A 214 14.68 -1.19 0.77
N TYR A 215 15.35 -1.29 -0.36
CA TYR A 215 16.81 -1.40 -0.39
C TYR A 215 17.50 -0.12 0.09
N GLY A 216 17.08 1.05 -0.40
CA GLY A 216 17.63 2.33 0.06
C GLY A 216 17.43 2.58 1.56
N LYS A 217 16.35 2.03 2.12
CA LYS A 217 16.07 2.14 3.57
C LYS A 217 16.87 1.15 4.40
N LEU A 218 17.11 -0.05 3.91
CA LEU A 218 18.00 -1.02 4.54
C LEU A 218 19.43 -0.45 4.60
N ASP A 219 19.91 0.15 3.52
CA ASP A 219 21.21 0.79 3.47
C ASP A 219 21.31 1.94 4.48
N ALA A 220 20.31 2.83 4.50
CA ALA A 220 20.27 3.95 5.45
C ALA A 220 20.17 3.47 6.92
N ALA A 221 19.42 2.41 7.20
CA ALA A 221 19.34 1.84 8.55
C ALA A 221 20.65 1.17 8.99
N ALA A 222 21.42 0.64 8.05
CA ALA A 222 22.71 0.04 8.30
C ALA A 222 23.80 1.08 8.63
N GLU A 223 23.64 2.32 8.18
CA GLU A 223 24.58 3.40 8.44
C GLU A 223 24.76 3.65 9.95
N GLY A 224 25.99 3.48 10.46
CA GLY A 224 26.29 3.70 11.87
C GLY A 224 25.78 2.63 12.85
N SER A 225 25.22 1.53 12.37
CA SER A 225 24.82 0.41 13.22
C SER A 225 26.02 -0.48 13.57
N GLU A 226 26.06 -0.95 14.83
CA GLU A 226 27.06 -1.95 15.26
C GLU A 226 26.77 -3.34 14.66
N HIS A 227 25.51 -3.59 14.30
CA HIS A 227 25.02 -4.86 13.75
C HIS A 227 24.14 -4.62 12.54
N PRO A 228 24.71 -4.19 11.39
CA PRO A 228 23.91 -3.87 10.21
C PRO A 228 23.13 -5.09 9.71
N ILE A 229 21.85 -4.89 9.41
CA ILE A 229 20.96 -5.94 8.93
C ILE A 229 21.29 -6.38 7.48
N THR A 230 21.99 -5.55 6.70
CA THR A 230 22.19 -5.74 5.25
C THR A 230 22.66 -7.13 4.84
N ASP A 231 23.47 -7.79 5.66
CA ASP A 231 24.06 -9.12 5.36
C ASP A 231 23.36 -10.27 6.11
N CYS A 232 22.38 -9.98 6.95
CA CYS A 232 21.79 -10.98 7.85
C CYS A 232 20.26 -10.95 7.89
N TRP A 233 19.62 -10.51 6.83
CA TRP A 233 18.17 -10.56 6.71
C TRP A 233 17.71 -11.45 5.55
N LYS A 234 16.51 -11.99 5.68
CA LYS A 234 15.77 -12.69 4.63
C LYS A 234 14.30 -12.32 4.67
N LEU A 235 13.62 -12.54 3.56
CA LEU A 235 12.16 -12.55 3.53
C LEU A 235 11.66 -13.83 4.21
N VAL A 236 10.61 -13.71 5.02
CA VAL A 236 9.90 -14.88 5.56
C VAL A 236 9.20 -15.57 4.39
N ASP A 237 9.37 -16.89 4.30
CA ASP A 237 8.62 -17.69 3.34
C ASP A 237 7.21 -17.93 3.89
N ILE A 238 6.19 -17.39 3.19
CA ILE A 238 4.79 -17.46 3.59
C ILE A 238 3.98 -18.12 2.48
N ASP A 239 3.31 -19.24 2.78
CA ASP A 239 2.55 -20.01 1.78
C ASP A 239 1.46 -19.20 1.09
N ASP A 240 0.78 -18.32 1.82
CA ASP A 240 -0.20 -17.39 1.22
C ASP A 240 0.45 -16.42 0.22
N GLY A 241 1.72 -16.10 0.40
CA GLY A 241 2.41 -15.06 -0.33
C GLY A 241 2.31 -13.69 0.35
N THR A 242 2.00 -12.64 -0.41
CA THR A 242 1.91 -11.29 0.12
C THR A 242 0.64 -10.57 -0.34
N TYR A 243 0.27 -9.53 0.39
CA TYR A 243 -0.74 -8.57 -0.05
C TYR A 243 -0.07 -7.52 -0.95
N TYR A 244 -0.29 -7.68 -2.23
CA TYR A 244 0.39 -6.95 -3.27
C TYR A 244 -0.59 -6.05 -3.99
N ILE A 245 -0.41 -4.77 -3.89
CA ILE A 245 -1.24 -3.73 -4.48
C ILE A 245 -0.38 -2.83 -5.36
N ALA A 246 -1.03 -2.10 -6.25
CA ALA A 246 -0.37 -1.10 -7.04
C ALA A 246 -0.91 0.29 -6.74
N GLU A 247 -0.11 1.28 -6.99
CA GLU A 247 -0.53 2.66 -7.17
C GLU A 247 -0.90 2.88 -8.62
N TYR A 248 -2.07 3.47 -8.87
CA TYR A 248 -2.65 3.62 -10.19
C TYR A 248 -2.61 5.06 -10.67
N ILE A 249 -2.76 5.21 -11.98
CA ILE A 249 -3.06 6.47 -12.67
C ILE A 249 -4.40 6.36 -13.40
N GLY A 250 -5.21 7.42 -13.31
CA GLY A 250 -6.43 7.57 -14.09
C GLY A 250 -6.68 9.03 -14.46
N ILE A 251 -7.44 9.24 -15.53
CA ILE A 251 -7.79 10.55 -16.05
C ILE A 251 -9.18 10.92 -15.56
N LEU A 252 -9.29 12.04 -14.85
CA LEU A 252 -10.55 12.54 -14.32
C LEU A 252 -11.34 13.26 -15.42
N ASN A 253 -12.67 13.06 -15.41
CA ASN A 253 -13.56 13.96 -16.13
C ASN A 253 -13.52 15.34 -15.49
N LYS A 254 -13.50 16.39 -16.32
CA LYS A 254 -13.45 17.77 -15.88
C LYS A 254 -14.36 18.64 -16.73
N GLU A 255 -15.28 19.33 -16.07
CA GLU A 255 -16.20 20.23 -16.75
C GLU A 255 -15.44 21.36 -17.47
N GLY A 256 -15.84 21.69 -18.69
CA GLY A 256 -15.27 22.75 -19.49
C GLY A 256 -13.94 22.44 -20.18
N ARG A 257 -13.36 21.25 -19.94
CA ARG A 257 -12.15 20.79 -20.67
C ARG A 257 -12.54 20.42 -22.11
N THR A 258 -11.80 20.99 -23.07
CA THR A 258 -11.98 20.70 -24.49
C THR A 258 -11.48 19.31 -24.88
N GLU A 259 -11.82 18.83 -26.06
CA GLU A 259 -11.32 17.58 -26.60
C GLU A 259 -9.78 17.64 -26.80
N GLU A 260 -9.25 18.76 -27.32
CA GLU A 260 -7.80 18.96 -27.49
C GLU A 260 -7.05 18.92 -26.15
N GLU A 261 -7.61 19.54 -25.11
CA GLU A 261 -7.04 19.49 -23.76
C GLU A 261 -7.12 18.09 -23.17
N THR A 262 -8.19 17.33 -23.43
CA THR A 262 -8.32 15.94 -23.02
C THR A 262 -7.27 15.05 -23.69
N GLU A 263 -7.00 15.25 -24.97
CA GLU A 263 -5.93 14.52 -25.67
C GLU A 263 -4.53 14.88 -25.14
N ALA A 264 -4.32 16.15 -24.72
CA ALA A 264 -3.07 16.53 -24.06
C ALA A 264 -2.89 15.82 -22.70
N VAL A 265 -3.97 15.66 -21.92
CA VAL A 265 -3.95 14.91 -20.65
C VAL A 265 -3.67 13.42 -20.90
N LYS A 266 -4.31 12.82 -21.90
CA LYS A 266 -4.05 11.44 -22.32
C LYS A 266 -2.60 11.24 -22.76
N ALA A 267 -2.05 12.16 -23.53
CA ALA A 267 -0.67 12.11 -23.98
C ALA A 267 0.32 12.18 -22.81
N PHE A 268 0.05 12.98 -21.79
CA PHE A 268 0.85 13.00 -20.56
C PHE A 268 0.77 11.66 -19.82
N ALA A 269 -0.43 11.12 -19.62
CA ALA A 269 -0.60 9.86 -18.93
C ALA A 269 0.05 8.69 -19.69
N GLU A 270 -0.02 8.70 -21.03
CA GLU A 270 0.67 7.78 -21.91
C GLU A 270 2.20 7.84 -21.72
N TRP A 271 2.76 9.04 -21.71
CA TRP A 271 4.18 9.28 -21.47
C TRP A 271 4.60 8.85 -20.07
N PHE A 272 3.84 9.25 -19.04
CA PHE A 272 4.21 8.97 -17.65
C PHE A 272 4.21 7.47 -17.32
N GLY A 273 3.28 6.70 -17.86
CA GLY A 273 3.22 5.25 -17.66
C GLY A 273 4.06 4.43 -18.65
N SER A 274 4.77 5.06 -19.58
CA SER A 274 5.64 4.36 -20.53
C SER A 274 6.78 3.61 -19.81
N ALA A 275 7.32 2.58 -20.46
CA ALA A 275 8.40 1.79 -19.90
C ALA A 275 9.63 2.62 -19.54
N GLU A 276 10.01 3.56 -20.40
CA GLU A 276 11.18 4.42 -20.21
C GLU A 276 10.99 5.36 -19.01
N THR A 277 9.83 6.01 -18.92
CA THR A 277 9.55 6.96 -17.83
C THR A 277 9.40 6.25 -16.51
N GLN A 278 8.74 5.09 -16.49
CA GLN A 278 8.61 4.30 -15.26
C GLN A 278 9.93 3.66 -14.82
N ALA A 279 10.82 3.30 -15.74
CA ALA A 279 12.18 2.88 -15.40
C ALA A 279 12.98 4.01 -14.77
N ALA A 280 12.93 5.23 -15.33
CA ALA A 280 13.60 6.40 -14.77
C ALA A 280 13.05 6.77 -13.37
N TRP A 281 11.73 6.71 -13.18
CA TRP A 281 11.10 6.91 -11.87
C TRP A 281 11.57 5.85 -10.85
N ALA A 282 11.62 4.58 -11.26
CA ALA A 282 12.04 3.49 -10.40
C ALA A 282 13.50 3.62 -9.96
N GLU A 283 14.39 4.00 -10.87
CA GLU A 283 15.81 4.22 -10.57
C GLU A 283 16.04 5.42 -9.66
N GLU A 284 15.29 6.52 -9.87
CA GLU A 284 15.43 7.73 -9.06
C GLU A 284 14.92 7.54 -7.61
N PHE A 285 13.82 6.79 -7.45
CA PHE A 285 13.13 6.68 -6.16
C PHE A 285 13.17 5.30 -5.52
N ASP A 286 14.02 4.40 -6.01
CA ASP A 286 14.13 3.00 -5.52
C ASP A 286 12.76 2.29 -5.47
N SER A 287 11.86 2.60 -6.42
CA SER A 287 10.54 2.02 -6.48
C SER A 287 10.46 0.86 -7.47
N PHE A 288 9.36 0.11 -7.41
CA PHE A 288 9.17 -1.09 -8.25
C PHE A 288 8.06 -0.83 -9.27
N PRO A 289 8.37 -0.76 -10.58
CA PRO A 289 7.38 -0.48 -11.61
C PRO A 289 6.42 -1.65 -11.85
N CYS A 290 5.15 -1.34 -12.17
CA CYS A 290 4.19 -2.33 -12.67
C CYS A 290 4.46 -2.71 -14.13
N ASN A 291 4.91 -1.76 -14.93
CA ASN A 291 5.14 -1.95 -16.36
C ASN A 291 6.29 -2.93 -16.60
N GLN A 292 6.00 -4.08 -17.24
CA GLN A 292 6.99 -5.15 -17.49
C GLN A 292 8.15 -4.68 -18.37
N GLY A 293 7.90 -3.78 -19.32
CA GLY A 293 8.97 -3.16 -20.11
C GLY A 293 9.91 -2.33 -19.23
N ALA A 294 9.38 -1.63 -18.23
CA ALA A 294 10.21 -0.92 -17.25
C ALA A 294 11.00 -1.88 -16.35
N VAL A 295 10.40 -2.99 -15.93
CA VAL A 295 11.09 -4.05 -15.17
C VAL A 295 12.30 -4.58 -15.95
N GLU A 296 12.13 -4.85 -17.24
CA GLU A 296 13.21 -5.29 -18.12
C GLU A 296 14.32 -4.25 -18.26
N LEU A 297 13.96 -2.97 -18.38
CA LEU A 297 14.93 -1.87 -18.48
C LEU A 297 15.76 -1.70 -17.19
N VAL A 298 15.13 -1.82 -16.02
CA VAL A 298 15.78 -1.59 -14.73
C VAL A 298 16.61 -2.80 -14.29
N TYR A 299 16.06 -4.02 -14.42
CA TYR A 299 16.62 -5.22 -13.81
C TYR A 299 17.21 -6.23 -14.79
N GLY A 300 16.82 -6.18 -16.06
CA GLY A 300 17.22 -7.20 -17.04
C GLY A 300 16.81 -8.60 -16.58
N SER A 301 17.80 -9.50 -16.43
CA SER A 301 17.57 -10.86 -15.90
C SER A 301 17.51 -10.96 -14.39
N ASP A 302 17.93 -9.90 -13.66
CA ASP A 302 18.08 -9.89 -12.21
C ASP A 302 16.82 -9.32 -11.52
N VAL A 303 15.67 -9.90 -11.87
CA VAL A 303 14.38 -9.48 -11.35
C VAL A 303 14.33 -9.70 -9.84
N PRO A 304 13.99 -8.65 -9.04
CA PRO A 304 13.88 -8.77 -7.60
C PRO A 304 12.89 -9.84 -7.16
N GLU A 305 13.21 -10.54 -6.07
CA GLU A 305 12.39 -11.61 -5.50
C GLU A 305 10.93 -11.18 -5.24
N ILE A 306 10.71 -9.91 -4.91
CA ILE A 306 9.38 -9.38 -4.66
C ILE A 306 8.38 -9.56 -5.82
N TYR A 307 8.88 -9.63 -7.07
CA TYR A 307 8.05 -9.90 -8.25
C TYR A 307 7.65 -11.37 -8.39
N LEU A 308 8.31 -12.26 -7.65
CA LEU A 308 8.11 -13.70 -7.70
C LEU A 308 7.17 -14.20 -6.59
N ILE A 309 6.85 -13.36 -5.62
CA ILE A 309 5.98 -13.71 -4.49
C ILE A 309 4.52 -13.75 -4.97
N LYS A 310 3.81 -14.82 -4.63
CA LYS A 310 2.38 -14.95 -4.90
C LYS A 310 1.59 -13.79 -4.30
N ASN A 311 0.68 -13.20 -5.07
CA ASN A 311 -0.19 -12.13 -4.63
C ASN A 311 -1.59 -12.63 -4.26
N PHE A 312 -1.90 -12.72 -2.98
CA PHE A 312 -3.23 -13.15 -2.56
C PHE A 312 -4.30 -12.02 -2.64
N ALA A 313 -3.90 -10.76 -2.89
CA ALA A 313 -4.87 -9.70 -3.15
C ALA A 313 -5.78 -9.99 -4.36
N LEU A 314 -5.27 -10.76 -5.33
CA LEU A 314 -6.00 -11.17 -6.54
C LEU A 314 -6.75 -12.51 -6.39
N THR A 315 -6.61 -13.19 -5.25
CA THR A 315 -7.30 -14.45 -4.99
C THR A 315 -8.78 -14.19 -4.69
N THR A 316 -9.66 -14.95 -5.31
CA THR A 316 -11.10 -14.87 -5.02
C THR A 316 -11.39 -15.36 -3.62
N VAL A 317 -12.14 -14.57 -2.85
CA VAL A 317 -12.59 -14.95 -1.49
C VAL A 317 -13.67 -16.01 -1.61
N GLU A 318 -13.48 -17.12 -0.90
CA GLU A 318 -14.42 -18.23 -0.92
C GLU A 318 -15.85 -17.79 -0.54
N GLY A 319 -16.82 -18.20 -1.29
CA GLY A 319 -18.22 -17.81 -1.12
C GLY A 319 -18.60 -16.44 -1.67
N THR A 320 -17.70 -15.78 -2.42
CA THR A 320 -17.93 -14.51 -3.10
C THR A 320 -17.40 -14.53 -4.53
N ASP A 321 -17.77 -13.51 -5.31
CA ASP A 321 -17.19 -13.24 -6.63
C ASP A 321 -16.08 -12.17 -6.56
N MET A 322 -15.63 -11.81 -5.36
CA MET A 322 -14.69 -10.73 -5.12
C MET A 322 -13.26 -11.25 -5.00
N THR A 323 -12.30 -10.52 -5.58
CA THR A 323 -10.89 -10.66 -5.17
C THR A 323 -10.71 -10.20 -3.73
N TYR A 324 -9.65 -10.65 -3.07
CA TYR A 324 -9.39 -10.19 -1.70
C TYR A 324 -9.18 -8.68 -1.63
N ALA A 325 -8.51 -8.06 -2.61
CA ALA A 325 -8.40 -6.61 -2.68
C ALA A 325 -9.76 -5.90 -2.75
N ALA A 326 -10.69 -6.41 -3.56
CA ALA A 326 -12.06 -5.88 -3.63
C ALA A 326 -12.83 -6.13 -2.32
N TYR A 327 -12.62 -7.27 -1.69
CA TYR A 327 -13.20 -7.59 -0.39
C TYR A 327 -12.71 -6.64 0.71
N VAL A 328 -11.41 -6.37 0.76
CA VAL A 328 -10.81 -5.37 1.65
C VAL A 328 -11.43 -3.98 1.41
N ALA A 329 -11.54 -3.57 0.15
CA ALA A 329 -12.14 -2.27 -0.21
C ALA A 329 -13.60 -2.17 0.27
N ALA A 330 -14.39 -3.23 0.07
CA ALA A 330 -15.80 -3.27 0.48
C ALA A 330 -16.00 -3.21 2.00
N HIS A 331 -15.06 -3.78 2.77
CA HIS A 331 -15.14 -3.86 4.24
C HIS A 331 -14.28 -2.83 4.97
N SER A 332 -13.51 -1.99 4.26
CA SER A 332 -12.50 -1.12 4.89
C SER A 332 -13.09 -0.16 5.94
N SER A 333 -14.28 0.38 5.70
CA SER A 333 -14.97 1.26 6.67
C SER A 333 -15.39 0.49 7.92
N GLU A 334 -15.94 -0.71 7.77
CA GLU A 334 -16.32 -1.57 8.89
C GLU A 334 -15.09 -1.96 9.73
N TRP A 335 -14.01 -2.34 9.10
CA TRP A 335 -12.75 -2.70 9.78
C TRP A 335 -12.18 -1.52 10.56
N THR A 336 -12.17 -0.33 9.96
CA THR A 336 -11.75 0.89 10.65
C THR A 336 -12.62 1.16 11.87
N ASN A 337 -13.93 1.01 11.75
CA ASN A 337 -14.87 1.20 12.84
C ASN A 337 -14.67 0.17 13.97
N ILE A 338 -14.53 -1.12 13.62
CA ILE A 338 -14.25 -2.19 14.60
C ILE A 338 -12.97 -1.89 15.37
N MET A 339 -11.88 -1.58 14.67
CA MET A 339 -10.61 -1.29 15.29
C MET A 339 -10.68 -0.04 16.18
N THR A 340 -11.36 1.02 15.74
CA THR A 340 -11.57 2.23 16.52
C THR A 340 -12.39 1.95 17.78
N ASN A 341 -13.53 1.29 17.62
CA ASN A 341 -14.45 1.02 18.71
C ASN A 341 -13.87 0.05 19.76
N LEU A 342 -13.03 -0.89 19.35
CA LEU A 342 -12.31 -1.81 20.23
C LEU A 342 -11.02 -1.21 20.80
N GLY A 343 -10.61 -0.02 20.38
CA GLY A 343 -9.43 0.65 20.89
C GLY A 343 -8.11 0.01 20.45
N PHE A 344 -8.00 -0.48 19.22
CA PHE A 344 -6.77 -1.05 18.64
C PHE A 344 -5.59 -0.06 18.54
N TYR A 345 -5.78 1.19 18.95
CA TYR A 345 -4.91 2.34 18.63
C TYR A 345 -4.19 2.91 19.83
N TRP A 346 -3.40 2.10 20.49
CA TRP A 346 -2.55 2.62 21.56
C TRP A 346 -1.11 2.83 21.09
N ALA A 347 -0.54 3.97 21.47
CA ALA A 347 0.80 4.38 21.07
C ALA A 347 1.91 3.88 22.01
N ASP A 348 1.56 3.24 23.11
CA ASP A 348 2.49 2.77 24.13
C ASP A 348 2.05 1.40 24.62
N ALA A 349 2.98 0.45 24.66
CA ALA A 349 2.73 -0.91 25.13
C ALA A 349 2.19 -0.95 26.56
N ASN A 350 2.50 0.06 27.39
CA ASN A 350 2.00 0.17 28.77
C ASN A 350 0.56 0.71 28.85
N ASN A 351 0.03 1.26 27.76
CA ASN A 351 -1.31 1.82 27.67
C ASN A 351 -2.24 1.00 26.79
N ALA A 352 -1.91 -0.26 26.52
CA ALA A 352 -2.82 -1.15 25.83
C ALA A 352 -4.15 -1.21 26.59
N PRO A 353 -5.30 -1.06 25.91
CA PRO A 353 -6.59 -1.25 26.55
C PRO A 353 -6.75 -2.69 27.02
N ALA A 354 -7.70 -2.94 27.91
CA ALA A 354 -8.04 -4.31 28.30
C ALA A 354 -8.49 -5.12 27.08
N GLU A 355 -8.07 -6.37 27.03
CA GLU A 355 -8.51 -7.27 25.97
C GLU A 355 -10.05 -7.34 25.93
N PRO A 356 -10.67 -7.22 24.76
CA PRO A 356 -12.11 -7.33 24.63
C PRO A 356 -12.65 -8.68 25.10
N ASP A 357 -13.85 -8.66 25.66
CA ASP A 357 -14.62 -9.91 25.89
C ASP A 357 -15.22 -10.38 24.57
N TRP A 358 -14.44 -11.13 23.82
CA TRP A 358 -14.73 -11.55 22.44
C TRP A 358 -16.05 -12.31 22.28
N ASP A 359 -16.48 -12.98 23.32
CA ASP A 359 -17.71 -13.81 23.30
C ASP A 359 -18.99 -12.99 23.51
N ASN A 360 -18.85 -11.73 23.97
CA ASN A 360 -19.97 -10.87 24.32
C ASN A 360 -19.98 -9.51 23.55
N LEU A 361 -19.31 -9.46 22.39
CA LEU A 361 -19.27 -8.24 21.58
C LEU A 361 -20.54 -8.06 20.73
N ASP A 362 -21.04 -6.84 20.70
CA ASP A 362 -22.11 -6.41 19.77
C ASP A 362 -21.47 -5.92 18.45
N TRP A 363 -21.26 -6.86 17.53
CA TRP A 363 -20.64 -6.59 16.24
C TRP A 363 -21.45 -5.62 15.38
N ALA A 364 -22.78 -5.64 15.49
CA ALA A 364 -23.65 -4.73 14.75
C ALA A 364 -23.37 -3.25 15.15
N THR A 365 -23.09 -3.00 16.41
CA THR A 365 -22.68 -1.67 16.89
C THR A 365 -21.23 -1.37 16.53
N LEU A 366 -20.32 -2.33 16.65
CA LEU A 366 -18.89 -2.12 16.43
C LEU A 366 -18.52 -1.82 14.96
N THR A 367 -19.33 -2.28 14.01
CA THR A 367 -19.16 -1.99 12.57
C THR A 367 -19.62 -0.59 12.17
N GLN A 368 -20.30 0.13 13.06
CA GLN A 368 -20.78 1.49 12.82
C GLN A 368 -19.76 2.52 13.29
N LYS A 369 -19.79 3.70 12.66
CA LYS A 369 -18.94 4.81 13.08
C LYS A 369 -19.25 5.19 14.53
N ALA A 370 -18.21 5.33 15.36
CA ALA A 370 -18.35 5.86 16.71
C ALA A 370 -18.94 7.29 16.66
N GLU A 371 -19.92 7.58 17.52
CA GLU A 371 -20.51 8.91 17.66
C GLU A 371 -19.53 9.92 18.29
#